data_7df1f566f996b4cdb8799cfd614cc096
#
_entry.id   7df1f566f996b4cdb8799cfd614cc096
#
_cell.length_a   1.000
_cell.length_b   1.000
_cell.length_c   1.000
_cell.angle_alpha   90.00
_cell.angle_beta   90.00
_cell.angle_gamma   90.00
#
_symmetry.space_group_name_H-M   'P 1'
#
loop_
_entity.id
_entity.type
_entity.pdbx_description
1 polymer ?
#
loop_
_entity_poly.entity_id
_entity_poly.type
_entity_poly.pdbx_seq_one_letter_code
_entity_poly.pdbx_strand_id
1 'polypeptide(L)'
;MDKFKHLVDSEEGMEKFRAKYKIPPRVGTRYAAQGEWVDDRKIGDVVIPMIAFIEGVIIIPMGTLTRNFLRFFRLSPTQCAPNMFRVLENIEVLNERMNLNLTHPDVNWIYNLHHLNRQGYYLKSRYPEVRLI
;
A
#
# COMPACT_ATOMS: atom_id res chain seq x y z
N MET A 1 10.50 16.99 -0.81
CA MET A 1 9.18 17.65 -0.78
C MET A 1 8.17 16.78 -1.53
N ASP A 2 7.01 16.60 -0.97
CA ASP A 2 5.98 15.80 -1.59
C ASP A 2 5.31 16.55 -2.74
N LYS A 3 5.52 16.10 -3.98
CA LYS A 3 4.95 16.73 -5.17
C LYS A 3 3.43 16.56 -5.28
N PHE A 4 2.84 15.66 -4.50
CA PHE A 4 1.40 15.39 -4.50
C PHE A 4 0.65 16.07 -3.36
N LYS A 5 1.35 16.83 -2.53
CA LYS A 5 0.80 17.50 -1.37
C LYS A 5 -0.47 18.28 -1.69
N HIS A 6 -0.46 18.99 -2.83
CA HIS A 6 -1.59 19.84 -3.23
C HIS A 6 -2.92 19.09 -3.39
N LEU A 7 -2.86 17.76 -3.54
CA LEU A 7 -4.07 16.95 -3.72
C LEU A 7 -4.86 16.78 -2.42
N VAL A 8 -4.20 16.89 -1.27
CA VAL A 8 -4.81 16.54 0.02
C VAL A 8 -4.61 17.59 1.10
N ASP A 9 -3.99 18.73 0.80
CA ASP A 9 -3.71 19.77 1.80
C ASP A 9 -4.88 20.74 2.01
N SER A 10 -6.01 20.49 1.37
CA SER A 10 -7.25 21.21 1.59
C SER A 10 -8.39 20.23 1.80
N GLU A 11 -9.48 20.71 2.43
CA GLU A 11 -10.65 19.89 2.67
C GLU A 11 -11.29 19.41 1.36
N GLU A 12 -11.41 20.31 0.39
CA GLU A 12 -11.94 19.99 -0.93
C GLU A 12 -11.06 18.98 -1.66
N GLY A 13 -9.73 19.17 -1.63
CA GLY A 13 -8.79 18.24 -2.26
C GLY A 13 -8.88 16.87 -1.63
N MET A 14 -8.97 16.79 -0.30
CA MET A 14 -9.10 15.54 0.41
C MET A 14 -10.38 14.81 0.04
N GLU A 15 -11.51 15.51 -0.11
CA GLU A 15 -12.76 14.90 -0.53
C GLU A 15 -12.66 14.30 -1.93
N LYS A 16 -12.04 15.02 -2.87
CA LYS A 16 -11.81 14.51 -4.22
C LYS A 16 -10.90 13.30 -4.23
N PHE A 17 -9.86 13.31 -3.40
CA PHE A 17 -8.94 12.20 -3.25
C PHE A 17 -9.67 10.96 -2.72
N ARG A 18 -10.46 11.13 -1.67
CA ARG A 18 -11.24 10.04 -1.09
C ARG A 18 -12.18 9.41 -2.10
N ALA A 19 -12.86 10.23 -2.90
CA ALA A 19 -13.78 9.76 -3.93
C ALA A 19 -13.04 9.00 -5.03
N LYS A 20 -11.92 9.55 -5.49
CA LYS A 20 -11.14 8.94 -6.57
C LYS A 20 -10.62 7.56 -6.18
N TYR A 21 -10.14 7.40 -4.97
CA TYR A 21 -9.56 6.14 -4.49
C TYR A 21 -10.53 5.30 -3.67
N LYS A 22 -11.81 5.67 -3.70
CA LYS A 22 -12.92 4.89 -3.10
C LYS A 22 -12.69 4.56 -1.63
N ILE A 23 -12.15 5.52 -0.88
CA ILE A 23 -11.95 5.36 0.55
C ILE A 23 -13.31 5.38 1.24
N PRO A 24 -13.68 4.34 2.01
CA PRO A 24 -15.00 4.28 2.63
C PRO A 24 -15.25 5.44 3.59
N PRO A 25 -16.50 5.93 3.69
CA PRO A 25 -16.82 7.04 4.62
C PRO A 25 -16.47 6.76 6.07
N ARG A 26 -16.50 5.47 6.48
CA ARG A 26 -16.16 5.09 7.85
C ARG A 26 -14.68 5.22 8.18
N VAL A 27 -13.83 5.38 7.16
CA VAL A 27 -12.39 5.53 7.33
C VAL A 27 -12.07 7.02 7.34
N GLY A 28 -11.60 7.54 8.46
CA GLY A 28 -11.16 8.92 8.55
C GLY A 28 -9.83 9.12 7.84
N THR A 29 -9.63 10.29 7.28
CA THR A 29 -8.37 10.67 6.66
C THR A 29 -7.97 12.06 7.10
N ARG A 30 -6.67 12.28 7.22
CA ARG A 30 -6.12 13.61 7.43
C ARG A 30 -4.77 13.72 6.75
N TYR A 31 -4.43 14.92 6.36
CA TYR A 31 -3.13 15.19 5.78
C TYR A 31 -2.07 15.18 6.88
N ALA A 32 -1.01 14.40 6.67
CA ALA A 32 0.15 14.42 7.56
C ALA A 32 1.02 15.61 7.18
N ALA A 33 1.08 16.62 8.05
CA ALA A 33 1.84 17.83 7.79
C ALA A 33 3.34 17.53 7.70
N GLN A 34 4.06 18.39 6.98
CA GLN A 34 5.50 18.28 6.88
C GLN A 34 6.13 18.29 8.28
N GLY A 35 6.98 17.31 8.55
CA GLY A 35 7.59 17.14 9.87
C GLY A 35 6.80 16.26 10.82
N GLU A 36 5.61 15.84 10.42
CA GLU A 36 4.84 14.89 11.20
C GLU A 36 5.33 13.47 10.89
N TRP A 37 5.75 12.76 11.93
CA TRP A 37 6.34 11.43 11.81
C TRP A 37 5.37 10.36 12.30
N VAL A 38 5.73 9.09 12.04
CA VAL A 38 4.95 7.95 12.50
C VAL A 38 4.66 8.02 14.01
N ASP A 39 5.64 8.49 14.79
CA ASP A 39 5.49 8.59 16.24
C ASP A 39 4.47 9.67 16.68
N ASP A 40 4.19 10.64 15.82
CA ASP A 40 3.23 11.71 16.10
C ASP A 40 1.79 11.31 15.78
N ARG A 41 1.60 10.14 15.18
CA ARG A 41 0.26 9.68 14.82
C ARG A 41 -0.57 9.33 16.05
N LYS A 42 -1.88 9.49 15.91
CA LYS A 42 -2.81 9.04 16.94
C LYS A 42 -2.94 7.53 16.91
N ILE A 43 -3.36 6.93 18.04
CA ILE A 43 -3.60 5.49 18.12
C ILE A 43 -4.62 5.11 17.04
N GLY A 44 -4.27 4.10 16.26
CA GLY A 44 -5.11 3.62 15.17
C GLY A 44 -4.85 4.27 13.82
N ASP A 45 -4.04 5.33 13.78
CA ASP A 45 -3.66 5.95 12.52
C ASP A 45 -2.61 5.11 11.80
N VAL A 46 -2.70 5.09 10.47
CA VAL A 46 -1.68 4.50 9.61
C VAL A 46 -1.23 5.58 8.64
N VAL A 47 0.08 5.78 8.55
CA VAL A 47 0.65 6.73 7.59
C VAL A 47 0.84 6.01 6.26
N ILE A 48 0.21 6.52 5.21
CA ILE A 48 0.30 5.93 3.87
C ILE A 48 0.83 7.00 2.91
N PRO A 49 1.93 6.72 2.21
CA PRO A 49 2.43 7.65 1.20
C PRO A 49 1.42 7.80 0.08
N MET A 50 1.24 9.02 -0.41
CA MET A 50 0.30 9.26 -1.51
C MET A 50 0.65 8.46 -2.77
N ILE A 51 1.94 8.22 -3.00
CA ILE A 51 2.38 7.45 -4.15
C ILE A 51 1.88 6.00 -4.12
N ALA A 52 1.59 5.46 -2.93
CA ALA A 52 1.01 4.14 -2.79
C ALA A 52 -0.40 4.08 -3.41
N PHE A 53 -1.15 5.19 -3.34
CA PHE A 53 -2.46 5.28 -4.01
C PHE A 53 -2.29 5.53 -5.51
N ILE A 54 -1.41 6.45 -5.88
CA ILE A 54 -1.30 6.94 -7.25
C ILE A 54 -0.65 5.90 -8.16
N GLU A 55 0.42 5.26 -7.72
CA GLU A 55 1.16 4.28 -8.50
C GLU A 55 1.02 2.85 -7.99
N GLY A 56 0.76 2.68 -6.72
CA GLY A 56 0.68 1.36 -6.08
C GLY A 56 -0.71 0.74 -6.11
N VAL A 57 -1.75 1.52 -6.42
CA VAL A 57 -3.16 1.09 -6.40
C VAL A 57 -3.57 0.44 -5.07
N ILE A 58 -3.06 0.96 -3.98
CA ILE A 58 -3.45 0.47 -2.66
C ILE A 58 -4.95 0.66 -2.44
N ILE A 59 -5.59 -0.30 -1.81
CA ILE A 59 -7.02 -0.28 -1.50
C ILE A 59 -7.19 -0.14 0.01
N ILE A 60 -8.12 0.71 0.43
CA ILE A 60 -8.43 0.93 1.85
C ILE A 60 -9.88 0.52 2.09
N PRO A 61 -10.17 -0.35 3.06
CA PRO A 61 -9.21 -1.05 3.91
C PRO A 61 -8.42 -2.12 3.14
N MET A 62 -7.18 -2.33 3.55
CA MET A 62 -6.33 -3.32 2.90
C MET A 62 -6.90 -4.72 3.09
N GLY A 63 -6.76 -5.57 2.05
CA GLY A 63 -7.20 -6.95 2.11
C GLY A 63 -6.39 -7.78 3.08
N THR A 64 -6.89 -8.97 3.38
CA THR A 64 -6.28 -9.87 4.36
C THR A 64 -4.85 -10.26 3.98
N LEU A 65 -4.62 -10.58 2.71
CA LEU A 65 -3.28 -10.95 2.23
C LEU A 65 -2.30 -9.80 2.43
N THR A 66 -2.67 -8.61 2.01
CA THR A 66 -1.80 -7.43 2.11
C THR A 66 -1.47 -7.13 3.58
N ARG A 67 -2.47 -7.15 4.45
CA ARG A 67 -2.26 -6.92 5.89
C ARG A 67 -1.35 -7.98 6.49
N ASN A 68 -1.58 -9.24 6.18
CA ASN A 68 -0.79 -10.35 6.72
C ASN A 68 0.65 -10.31 6.22
N PHE A 69 0.85 -9.95 4.95
CA PHE A 69 2.19 -9.82 4.38
C PHE A 69 2.98 -8.74 5.11
N LEU A 70 2.39 -7.55 5.25
CA LEU A 70 3.04 -6.44 5.94
C LEU A 70 3.33 -6.79 7.40
N ARG A 71 2.39 -7.44 8.07
CA ARG A 71 2.57 -7.85 9.47
C ARG A 71 3.68 -8.87 9.62
N PHE A 72 3.74 -9.87 8.73
CA PHE A 72 4.76 -10.91 8.78
C PHE A 72 6.16 -10.33 8.66
N PHE A 73 6.37 -9.41 7.73
CA PHE A 73 7.66 -8.77 7.51
C PHE A 73 7.87 -7.52 8.37
N ARG A 74 6.89 -7.17 9.20
CA ARG A 74 6.92 -6.00 10.09
C ARG A 74 7.17 -4.70 9.32
N LEU A 75 6.46 -4.53 8.21
CA LEU A 75 6.59 -3.35 7.36
C LEU A 75 5.40 -2.42 7.54
N SER A 76 5.69 -1.13 7.61
CA SER A 76 4.65 -0.10 7.49
C SER A 76 4.50 0.31 6.03
N PRO A 77 3.35 0.87 5.62
CA PRO A 77 3.18 1.33 4.24
C PRO A 77 4.24 2.34 3.78
N THR A 78 4.77 3.15 4.70
CA THR A 78 5.81 4.14 4.37
C THR A 78 7.13 3.51 3.96
N GLN A 79 7.34 2.23 4.29
CA GLN A 79 8.55 1.49 3.97
C GLN A 79 8.45 0.74 2.66
N CYS A 80 7.31 0.78 1.98
CA CYS A 80 7.04 -0.04 0.82
C CYS A 80 7.00 0.79 -0.46
N ALA A 81 7.67 0.30 -1.49
CA ALA A 81 7.57 0.86 -2.83
C ALA A 81 6.21 0.54 -3.44
N PRO A 82 5.72 1.35 -4.40
CA PRO A 82 4.39 1.14 -4.99
C PRO A 82 4.18 -0.25 -5.60
N ASN A 83 5.22 -0.86 -6.17
CA ASN A 83 5.06 -2.18 -6.80
C ASN A 83 4.63 -3.26 -5.81
N MET A 84 4.98 -3.11 -4.53
CA MET A 84 4.54 -4.06 -3.51
C MET A 84 3.02 -4.12 -3.45
N PHE A 85 2.38 -2.96 -3.41
CA PHE A 85 0.92 -2.90 -3.35
C PHE A 85 0.29 -3.41 -4.63
N ARG A 86 0.90 -3.13 -5.80
CA ARG A 86 0.39 -3.67 -7.06
C ARG A 86 0.41 -5.19 -7.10
N VAL A 87 1.52 -5.79 -6.68
CA VAL A 87 1.61 -7.26 -6.63
C VAL A 87 0.59 -7.83 -5.66
N LEU A 88 0.55 -7.31 -4.44
CA LEU A 88 -0.34 -7.83 -3.40
C LEU A 88 -1.81 -7.66 -3.78
N GLU A 89 -2.20 -6.50 -4.30
CA GLU A 89 -3.58 -6.25 -4.70
C GLU A 89 -3.99 -7.10 -5.91
N ASN A 90 -3.07 -7.34 -6.85
CA ASN A 90 -3.35 -8.24 -7.97
C ASN A 90 -3.60 -9.67 -7.49
N ILE A 91 -2.85 -10.14 -6.49
CA ILE A 91 -3.07 -11.47 -5.92
C ILE A 91 -4.39 -11.52 -5.14
N GLU A 92 -4.76 -10.44 -4.44
CA GLU A 92 -6.07 -10.33 -3.79
C GLU A 92 -7.20 -10.50 -4.82
N VAL A 93 -7.07 -9.84 -5.99
CA VAL A 93 -8.05 -9.96 -7.06
C VAL A 93 -8.11 -11.38 -7.61
N LEU A 94 -6.96 -12.03 -7.81
CA LEU A 94 -6.91 -13.42 -8.25
C LEU A 94 -7.58 -14.35 -7.24
N ASN A 95 -7.33 -14.15 -5.96
CA ASN A 95 -7.97 -14.93 -4.90
C ASN A 95 -9.48 -14.83 -4.99
N GLU A 96 -9.98 -13.61 -5.19
CA GLU A 96 -11.43 -13.38 -5.29
C GLU A 96 -12.03 -13.97 -6.55
N ARG A 97 -11.45 -13.67 -7.71
CA ARG A 97 -12.03 -14.08 -9.00
C ARG A 97 -11.92 -15.55 -9.28
N MET A 98 -10.85 -16.18 -8.84
CA MET A 98 -10.58 -17.59 -9.15
C MET A 98 -10.79 -18.50 -7.94
N ASN A 99 -11.36 -17.97 -6.87
CA ASN A 99 -11.61 -18.69 -5.64
C ASN A 99 -10.37 -19.42 -5.12
N LEU A 100 -9.22 -18.70 -5.15
CA LEU A 100 -7.97 -19.19 -4.62
C LEU A 100 -7.79 -18.72 -3.20
N ASN A 101 -6.83 -19.30 -2.50
CA ASN A 101 -6.47 -18.89 -1.15
C ASN A 101 -4.95 -18.74 -1.04
N LEU A 102 -4.39 -17.92 -1.92
CA LEU A 102 -2.96 -17.60 -1.87
C LEU A 102 -2.69 -16.70 -0.67
N THR A 103 -1.67 -17.06 0.09
CA THR A 103 -1.31 -16.38 1.34
C THR A 103 0.09 -15.78 1.23
N HIS A 104 0.54 -15.08 2.29
CA HIS A 104 1.88 -14.46 2.25
C HIS A 104 3.02 -15.46 2.02
N PRO A 105 2.99 -16.72 2.53
CA PRO A 105 4.02 -17.69 2.17
C PRO A 105 4.07 -18.00 0.67
N ASP A 106 2.89 -18.02 0.02
CA ASP A 106 2.82 -18.25 -1.43
C ASP A 106 3.44 -17.10 -2.20
N VAL A 107 3.19 -15.87 -1.76
CA VAL A 107 3.81 -14.68 -2.36
C VAL A 107 5.33 -14.77 -2.22
N ASN A 108 5.80 -15.12 -1.03
CA ASN A 108 7.24 -15.22 -0.76
C ASN A 108 7.90 -16.35 -1.53
N TRP A 109 7.13 -17.33 -1.96
CA TRP A 109 7.63 -18.41 -2.82
C TRP A 109 7.92 -17.92 -4.24
N ILE A 110 7.11 -17.00 -4.75
CA ILE A 110 7.22 -16.49 -6.13
C ILE A 110 8.09 -15.23 -6.19
N TYR A 111 8.06 -14.41 -5.16
CA TYR A 111 8.76 -13.12 -5.12
C TYR A 111 9.78 -13.08 -3.99
N ASN A 112 10.89 -12.37 -4.25
CA ASN A 112 11.84 -11.99 -3.21
C ASN A 112 11.50 -10.59 -2.73
N LEU A 113 11.60 -10.38 -1.42
CA LEU A 113 11.51 -9.06 -0.82
C LEU A 113 12.91 -8.43 -0.84
N HIS A 114 13.03 -7.32 -1.54
CA HIS A 114 14.28 -6.57 -1.67
C HIS A 114 14.14 -5.18 -1.08
N HIS A 115 15.24 -4.61 -0.65
CA HIS A 115 15.28 -3.26 -0.10
C HIS A 115 16.21 -2.37 -0.94
N LEU A 116 15.67 -1.25 -1.44
CA LEU A 116 16.44 -0.20 -2.08
C LEU A 116 16.46 1.02 -1.15
N ASN A 117 17.63 1.53 -0.86
CA ASN A 117 17.86 2.51 0.19
C ASN A 117 16.87 3.68 0.26
N ARG A 118 16.47 4.24 -0.87
CA ARG A 118 15.57 5.41 -0.89
C ARG A 118 14.16 5.09 -1.38
N GLN A 119 13.95 3.93 -1.96
CA GLN A 119 12.68 3.55 -2.54
C GLN A 119 11.88 2.58 -1.68
N GLY A 120 12.51 2.10 -0.60
CA GLY A 120 11.88 1.18 0.31
C GLY A 120 11.92 -0.27 -0.17
N TYR A 121 11.08 -1.09 0.43
CA TYR A 121 10.98 -2.50 0.10
C TYR A 121 10.13 -2.71 -1.15
N TYR A 122 10.54 -3.65 -1.98
CA TYR A 122 9.80 -4.00 -3.19
C TYR A 122 9.88 -5.51 -3.43
N LEU A 123 8.98 -6.02 -4.27
CA LEU A 123 8.93 -7.42 -4.62
C LEU A 123 9.53 -7.64 -6.01
N LYS A 124 10.45 -8.60 -6.10
CA LYS A 124 11.07 -8.98 -7.36
C LYS A 124 10.79 -10.46 -7.61
N SER A 125 10.30 -10.79 -8.80
CA SER A 125 10.02 -12.17 -9.15
C SER A 125 11.27 -13.02 -9.07
N ARG A 126 11.15 -14.21 -8.44
CA ARG A 126 12.21 -15.22 -8.42
C ARG A 126 12.34 -15.89 -9.78
N TYR A 127 11.27 -15.88 -10.54
CA TYR A 127 11.17 -16.56 -11.83
C TYR A 127 10.82 -15.49 -12.86
N PRO A 128 11.80 -14.99 -13.66
CA PRO A 128 11.56 -13.89 -14.58
C PRO A 128 10.42 -14.15 -15.60
N GLU A 129 10.16 -15.43 -15.89
CA GLU A 129 9.08 -15.84 -16.81
C GLU A 129 7.69 -15.84 -16.16
N VAL A 130 7.61 -15.66 -14.82
CA VAL A 130 6.33 -15.64 -14.10
C VAL A 130 6.14 -14.25 -13.48
N ARG A 131 5.12 -13.53 -13.93
CA ARG A 131 4.78 -12.20 -13.39
C ARG A 131 3.30 -12.13 -13.13
N LEU A 132 2.94 -11.67 -11.94
CA LEU A 132 1.54 -11.49 -11.52
C LEU A 132 1.15 -10.01 -11.46
N ILE A 133 1.94 -9.16 -12.10
CA ILE A 133 1.66 -7.73 -12.17
C ILE A 133 1.05 -7.39 -13.52
#